data_dec30ee22fc8c65eb55abcf4608a4b11
#
_entry.id   dec30ee22fc8c65eb55abcf4608a4b11
#
_cell.length_a   1.000
_cell.length_b   1.000
_cell.length_c   1.000
_cell.angle_alpha   90.00
_cell.angle_beta   90.00
_cell.angle_gamma   90.00
#
_symmetry.space_group_name_H-M   'P 1'
#
loop_
_entity.id
_entity.type
_entity.pdbx_description
1 polymer ?
#
loop_
_entity_poly.entity_id
_entity_poly.type
_entity_poly.pdbx_seq_one_letter_code
_entity_poly.pdbx_strand_id
1 'polypeptide(L)'
;MTTSIATVPVADIERMARAVASSKLFGMTTPEQALSLMLVAQAEGRHPASAAQDYHIIQGRPAKKSDAMLRDFLSAGGKVQWLALDDKRAEATFSHPAGGTVTIAWDIDRAKRAALSGRDMWAKYPRQMLRSRVVSEGIRTVFPGATSGMYVPEEVPDMPEPRAAASEVRVIEQAPEPTMPEDDLQALLDGISACRDEDGIKQAGTDARAVAKAAGDRAAYKRISEHTMYCLDALKVAE
;
A
#
# COMPACT_ATOMS: atom_id res chain seq x y z
N MET A 1 -23.68 -5.03 -1.85
CA MET A 1 -23.29 -4.45 -3.15
C MET A 1 -21.85 -3.96 -2.98
N THR A 2 -20.88 -4.71 -3.51
CA THR A 2 -19.46 -4.31 -3.53
C THR A 2 -19.29 -3.30 -4.65
N THR A 3 -19.28 -2.02 -4.31
CA THR A 3 -18.90 -0.97 -5.27
C THR A 3 -17.41 -1.17 -5.57
N SER A 4 -17.10 -1.73 -6.73
CA SER A 4 -15.71 -1.76 -7.24
C SER A 4 -15.27 -0.32 -7.44
N ILE A 5 -14.40 0.18 -6.57
CA ILE A 5 -13.76 1.47 -6.79
C ILE A 5 -12.79 1.27 -7.94
N ALA A 6 -13.03 1.99 -9.04
CA ALA A 6 -12.12 1.99 -10.17
C ALA A 6 -10.72 2.42 -9.69
N THR A 7 -9.71 1.62 -9.97
CA THR A 7 -8.32 1.94 -9.63
C THR A 7 -7.91 3.19 -10.39
N VAL A 8 -7.50 4.23 -9.67
CA VAL A 8 -7.00 5.47 -10.26
C VAL A 8 -5.57 5.24 -10.75
N PRO A 9 -5.24 5.60 -12.01
CA PRO A 9 -3.88 5.49 -12.51
C PRO A 9 -2.88 6.30 -11.68
N VAL A 10 -1.67 5.76 -11.47
CA VAL A 10 -0.64 6.41 -10.64
C VAL A 10 -0.32 7.83 -11.11
N ALA A 11 -0.27 8.08 -12.42
CA ALA A 11 -0.05 9.41 -12.99
C ALA A 11 -1.13 10.43 -12.57
N ASP A 12 -2.37 10.00 -12.39
CA ASP A 12 -3.46 10.85 -11.92
C ASP A 12 -3.33 11.11 -10.42
N ILE A 13 -2.92 10.09 -9.65
CA ILE A 13 -2.64 10.24 -8.21
C ILE A 13 -1.47 11.22 -8.00
N GLU A 14 -0.42 11.16 -8.81
CA GLU A 14 0.69 12.12 -8.75
C GLU A 14 0.24 13.56 -9.02
N ARG A 15 -0.67 13.76 -9.98
CA ARG A 15 -1.25 15.10 -10.25
C ARG A 15 -2.06 15.60 -9.06
N MET A 16 -2.88 14.74 -8.46
CA MET A 16 -3.62 15.06 -7.23
C MET A 16 -2.67 15.37 -6.06
N ALA A 17 -1.62 14.58 -5.87
CA ALA A 17 -0.65 14.76 -4.80
C ALA A 17 0.07 16.12 -4.91
N ARG A 18 0.46 16.52 -6.12
CA ARG A 18 1.04 17.86 -6.36
C ARG A 18 0.06 18.98 -6.02
N ALA A 19 -1.22 18.84 -6.39
CA ALA A 19 -2.24 19.83 -6.07
C ALA A 19 -2.49 19.93 -4.56
N VAL A 20 -2.56 18.80 -3.85
CA VAL A 20 -2.73 18.76 -2.39
C VAL A 20 -1.55 19.40 -1.67
N ALA A 21 -0.31 19.05 -2.05
CA ALA A 21 0.89 19.62 -1.43
C ALA A 21 1.01 21.12 -1.67
N SER A 22 0.77 21.59 -2.90
CA SER A 22 0.83 23.02 -3.23
C SER A 22 -0.26 23.84 -2.55
N SER A 23 -1.42 23.25 -2.24
CA SER A 23 -2.52 23.95 -1.54
C SER A 23 -2.19 24.29 -0.09
N LYS A 24 -1.29 23.54 0.55
CA LYS A 24 -0.93 23.63 1.98
C LYS A 24 -2.12 23.48 2.96
N LEU A 25 -3.29 23.07 2.49
CA LEU A 25 -4.52 23.00 3.28
C LEU A 25 -4.59 21.79 4.20
N PHE A 26 -3.91 20.69 3.84
CA PHE A 26 -4.11 19.39 4.48
C PHE A 26 -2.89 18.92 5.31
N GLY A 27 -1.92 19.78 5.56
CA GLY A 27 -0.73 19.45 6.35
C GLY A 27 0.27 18.50 5.65
N MET A 28 0.04 18.15 4.39
CA MET A 28 0.98 17.44 3.53
C MET A 28 1.82 18.49 2.80
N THR A 29 3.11 18.53 3.09
CA THR A 29 4.00 19.63 2.64
C THR A 29 4.74 19.28 1.36
N THR A 30 4.85 17.98 1.01
CA THR A 30 5.50 17.55 -0.24
C THR A 30 4.60 16.63 -1.06
N PRO A 31 4.76 16.63 -2.40
CA PRO A 31 4.01 15.72 -3.27
C PRO A 31 4.22 14.25 -2.92
N GLU A 32 5.43 13.87 -2.48
CA GLU A 32 5.79 12.49 -2.13
C GLU A 32 5.02 12.03 -0.89
N GLN A 33 4.89 12.89 0.11
CA GLN A 33 4.06 12.62 1.30
C GLN A 33 2.60 12.39 0.91
N ALA A 34 2.05 13.27 0.10
CA ALA A 34 0.68 13.17 -0.38
C ALA A 34 0.48 11.91 -1.23
N LEU A 35 1.40 11.63 -2.18
CA LEU A 35 1.36 10.46 -3.04
C LEU A 35 1.36 9.17 -2.22
N SER A 36 2.28 9.04 -1.27
CA SER A 36 2.39 7.84 -0.44
C SER A 36 1.08 7.54 0.31
N LEU A 37 0.46 8.55 0.91
CA LEU A 37 -0.80 8.37 1.64
C LEU A 37 -2.00 8.14 0.71
N MET A 38 -2.00 8.71 -0.48
CA MET A 38 -3.01 8.46 -1.51
C MET A 38 -2.94 7.03 -2.04
N LEU A 39 -1.73 6.46 -2.21
CA LEU A 39 -1.55 5.06 -2.58
C LEU A 39 -2.04 4.12 -1.47
N VAL A 40 -1.79 4.44 -0.19
CA VAL A 40 -2.34 3.70 0.95
C VAL A 40 -3.88 3.73 0.92
N ALA A 41 -4.49 4.90 0.72
CA ALA A 41 -5.95 5.01 0.63
C ALA A 41 -6.52 4.16 -0.51
N GLN A 42 -5.86 4.12 -1.67
CA GLN A 42 -6.27 3.27 -2.79
C GLN A 42 -6.13 1.78 -2.46
N ALA A 43 -5.04 1.37 -1.80
CA ALA A 43 -4.85 -0.01 -1.36
C ALA A 43 -5.91 -0.45 -0.34
N GLU A 44 -6.42 0.49 0.48
CA GLU A 44 -7.55 0.28 1.39
C GLU A 44 -8.92 0.26 0.66
N GLY A 45 -8.96 0.30 -0.66
CA GLY A 45 -10.19 0.34 -1.45
C GLY A 45 -10.92 1.67 -1.38
N ARG A 46 -10.22 2.77 -1.09
CA ARG A 46 -10.78 4.12 -1.04
C ARG A 46 -10.22 5.00 -2.16
N HIS A 47 -10.95 6.04 -2.50
CA HIS A 47 -10.45 6.98 -3.49
C HIS A 47 -9.21 7.72 -2.96
N PRO A 48 -8.11 7.83 -3.73
CA PRO A 48 -6.85 8.46 -3.28
C PRO A 48 -7.03 9.84 -2.64
N ALA A 49 -7.94 10.67 -3.15
CA ALA A 49 -8.20 12.00 -2.60
C ALA A 49 -8.67 11.99 -1.13
N SER A 50 -9.22 10.87 -0.62
CA SER A 50 -9.63 10.77 0.78
C SER A 50 -8.45 10.87 1.74
N ALA A 51 -7.24 10.54 1.28
CA ALA A 51 -6.03 10.61 2.11
C ALA A 51 -5.82 11.98 2.75
N ALA A 52 -6.10 13.05 2.03
CA ALA A 52 -5.97 14.42 2.54
C ALA A 52 -6.86 14.71 3.76
N GLN A 53 -8.01 14.03 3.86
CA GLN A 53 -8.95 14.20 4.97
C GLN A 53 -8.67 13.21 6.11
N ASP A 54 -8.15 12.03 5.82
CA ASP A 54 -8.06 10.90 6.75
C ASP A 54 -6.75 10.82 7.51
N TYR A 55 -5.68 11.41 6.97
CA TYR A 55 -4.34 11.32 7.55
C TYR A 55 -3.78 12.69 7.92
N HIS A 56 -2.84 12.66 8.88
CA HIS A 56 -1.92 13.73 9.19
C HIS A 56 -0.48 13.23 9.08
N ILE A 57 0.45 14.15 8.89
CA ILE A 57 1.88 13.88 9.03
C ILE A 57 2.37 14.64 10.24
N ILE A 58 2.81 13.93 11.26
CA ILE A 58 3.27 14.49 12.54
C ILE A 58 4.69 13.99 12.78
N GLN A 59 5.66 14.90 12.91
CA GLN A 59 7.06 14.56 13.08
C GLN A 59 7.57 13.58 11.99
N GLY A 60 7.16 13.78 10.73
CA GLY A 60 7.53 12.92 9.61
C GLY A 60 6.83 11.54 9.57
N ARG A 61 5.91 11.26 10.50
CA ARG A 61 5.16 10.00 10.57
C ARG A 61 3.71 10.17 10.11
N PRO A 62 3.19 9.24 9.31
CA PRO A 62 1.78 9.23 8.99
C PRO A 62 0.97 8.82 10.23
N ALA A 63 -0.13 9.53 10.45
CA ALA A 63 -1.09 9.23 11.50
C ALA A 63 -2.51 9.26 10.91
N LYS A 64 -3.31 8.23 11.22
CA LYS A 64 -4.71 8.16 10.78
C LYS A 64 -5.60 8.79 11.85
N LYS A 65 -6.48 9.71 11.43
CA LYS A 65 -7.41 10.36 12.36
C LYS A 65 -8.33 9.34 13.03
N SER A 66 -8.61 9.52 14.32
CA SER A 66 -9.51 8.63 15.07
C SER A 66 -10.91 8.54 14.43
N ASP A 67 -11.41 9.62 13.84
CA ASP A 67 -12.68 9.62 13.13
C ASP A 67 -12.63 8.79 11.83
N ALA A 68 -11.50 8.80 11.12
CA ALA A 68 -11.29 7.94 9.95
C ALA A 68 -11.23 6.47 10.36
N MET A 69 -10.51 6.14 11.45
CA MET A 69 -10.49 4.77 12.00
C MET A 69 -11.90 4.31 12.39
N LEU A 70 -12.66 5.19 13.07
CA LEU A 70 -14.03 4.88 13.50
C LEU A 70 -14.95 4.64 12.30
N ARG A 71 -14.89 5.49 11.29
CA ARG A 71 -15.66 5.32 10.05
C ARG A 71 -15.35 3.97 9.39
N ASP A 72 -14.08 3.64 9.26
CA ASP A 72 -13.65 2.39 8.59
C ASP A 72 -14.07 1.17 9.40
N PHE A 73 -13.97 1.23 10.73
CA PHE A 73 -14.45 0.19 11.63
C PHE A 73 -15.97 -0.04 11.51
N LEU A 74 -16.76 1.02 11.51
CA LEU A 74 -18.21 0.94 11.35
C LEU A 74 -18.59 0.41 9.96
N SER A 75 -17.87 0.83 8.91
CA SER A 75 -18.09 0.36 7.54
C SER A 75 -17.76 -1.14 7.38
N ALA A 76 -16.83 -1.66 8.18
CA ALA A 76 -16.49 -3.07 8.22
C ALA A 76 -17.47 -3.92 9.07
N GLY A 77 -18.55 -3.33 9.58
CA GLY A 77 -19.57 -4.04 10.40
C GLY A 77 -19.30 -3.96 11.91
N GLY A 78 -18.33 -3.16 12.33
CA GLY A 78 -18.08 -2.86 13.74
C GLY A 78 -19.22 -2.05 14.36
N LYS A 79 -19.36 -2.15 15.68
CA LYS A 79 -20.34 -1.39 16.47
C LYS A 79 -19.65 -0.74 17.66
N VAL A 80 -20.06 0.48 18.00
CA VAL A 80 -19.57 1.21 19.18
C VAL A 80 -20.75 1.65 20.01
N GLN A 81 -20.69 1.36 21.29
CA GLN A 81 -21.65 1.84 22.30
C GLN A 81 -20.91 2.66 23.33
N TRP A 82 -21.19 3.95 23.38
CA TRP A 82 -20.62 4.86 24.38
C TRP A 82 -21.32 4.66 25.71
N LEU A 83 -20.53 4.46 26.77
CA LEU A 83 -21.00 4.32 28.16
C LEU A 83 -20.76 5.61 28.92
N ALA A 84 -19.67 6.30 28.67
CA ALA A 84 -19.34 7.62 29.21
C ALA A 84 -18.55 8.44 28.18
N LEU A 85 -18.82 9.74 28.11
CA LEU A 85 -18.08 10.67 27.25
C LEU A 85 -18.19 12.10 27.79
N ASP A 86 -17.30 12.44 28.70
CA ASP A 86 -17.17 13.75 29.30
C ASP A 86 -15.69 14.17 29.45
N ASP A 87 -15.45 15.31 30.13
CA ASP A 87 -14.10 15.86 30.29
C ASP A 87 -13.23 15.06 31.29
N LYS A 88 -13.80 14.14 32.04
CA LYS A 88 -13.10 13.34 33.05
C LYS A 88 -12.89 11.91 32.60
N ARG A 89 -13.82 11.33 31.80
CA ARG A 89 -13.84 9.95 31.41
C ARG A 89 -14.45 9.78 30.02
N ALA A 90 -13.84 8.94 29.22
CA ALA A 90 -14.46 8.34 28.03
C ALA A 90 -14.42 6.82 28.18
N GLU A 91 -15.54 6.16 27.86
CA GLU A 91 -15.68 4.71 27.91
C GLU A 91 -16.62 4.25 26.82
N ALA A 92 -16.22 3.23 26.10
CA ALA A 92 -17.04 2.65 25.05
C ALA A 92 -16.79 1.15 24.91
N THR A 93 -17.84 0.44 24.52
CA THR A 93 -17.77 -0.96 24.11
C THR A 93 -17.67 -1.02 22.60
N PHE A 94 -16.67 -1.72 22.11
CA PHE A 94 -16.42 -2.01 20.71
C PHE A 94 -16.73 -3.47 20.45
N SER A 95 -17.47 -3.77 19.38
CA SER A 95 -17.74 -5.14 18.96
C SER A 95 -17.59 -5.29 17.44
N HIS A 96 -17.03 -6.41 17.02
CA HIS A 96 -16.89 -6.76 15.60
C HIS A 96 -17.09 -8.26 15.42
N PRO A 97 -17.78 -8.72 14.33
CA PRO A 97 -18.05 -10.15 14.13
C PRO A 97 -16.81 -11.04 14.11
N ALA A 98 -15.68 -10.53 13.59
CA ALA A 98 -14.43 -11.28 13.50
C ALA A 98 -13.50 -11.09 14.73
N GLY A 99 -13.70 -10.05 15.56
CA GLY A 99 -12.77 -9.68 16.62
C GLY A 99 -13.34 -9.72 18.04
N GLY A 100 -14.62 -10.11 18.17
CA GLY A 100 -15.29 -10.18 19.48
C GLY A 100 -15.67 -8.80 20.04
N THR A 101 -15.62 -8.66 21.36
CA THR A 101 -16.09 -7.45 22.06
C THR A 101 -15.11 -7.05 23.14
N VAL A 102 -14.83 -5.74 23.26
CA VAL A 102 -14.01 -5.18 24.32
C VAL A 102 -14.62 -3.86 24.81
N THR A 103 -14.51 -3.60 26.12
CA THR A 103 -14.84 -2.29 26.69
C THR A 103 -13.53 -1.59 27.07
N ILE A 104 -13.32 -0.40 26.55
CA ILE A 104 -12.16 0.44 26.79
C ILE A 104 -12.57 1.70 27.53
N ALA A 105 -11.84 2.02 28.57
CA ALA A 105 -12.00 3.26 29.35
C ALA A 105 -10.68 4.02 29.47
N TRP A 106 -10.77 5.33 29.26
CA TRP A 106 -9.73 6.29 29.56
C TRP A 106 -10.29 7.38 30.46
N ASP A 107 -9.56 7.70 31.50
CA ASP A 107 -9.81 8.82 32.41
C ASP A 107 -8.59 9.74 32.50
N ILE A 108 -8.77 10.88 33.17
CA ILE A 108 -7.68 11.86 33.36
C ILE A 108 -6.54 11.28 34.18
N ASP A 109 -6.78 10.35 35.12
CA ASP A 109 -5.73 9.76 35.91
C ASP A 109 -4.90 8.77 35.10
N ARG A 110 -5.51 8.02 34.18
CA ARG A 110 -4.79 7.23 33.19
C ARG A 110 -3.96 8.13 32.26
N ALA A 111 -4.51 9.26 31.83
CA ALA A 111 -3.77 10.22 31.01
C ALA A 111 -2.59 10.85 31.77
N LYS A 112 -2.74 11.13 33.10
CA LYS A 112 -1.62 11.60 33.94
C LYS A 112 -0.51 10.55 34.04
N ARG A 113 -0.85 9.29 34.31
CA ARG A 113 0.13 8.19 34.35
C ARG A 113 0.89 8.02 33.04
N ALA A 114 0.22 8.29 31.91
CA ALA A 114 0.82 8.29 30.59
C ALA A 114 1.57 9.61 30.24
N ALA A 115 1.72 10.55 31.17
CA ALA A 115 2.35 11.84 30.98
C ALA A 115 1.71 12.72 29.87
N LEU A 116 0.40 12.59 29.63
CA LEU A 116 -0.34 13.27 28.57
C LEU A 116 -1.06 14.52 29.05
N SER A 117 -1.58 14.49 30.29
CA SER A 117 -2.51 15.52 30.81
C SER A 117 -1.92 16.94 30.90
N GLY A 118 -0.60 17.07 30.92
CA GLY A 118 0.11 18.37 30.96
C GLY A 118 0.25 19.05 29.60
N ARG A 119 -0.19 18.42 28.50
CA ARG A 119 -0.07 18.97 27.16
C ARG A 119 -1.23 19.92 26.86
N ASP A 120 -0.98 20.97 26.09
CA ASP A 120 -1.92 22.04 25.79
C ASP A 120 -3.29 21.52 25.27
N MET A 121 -3.30 20.57 24.34
CA MET A 121 -4.55 20.00 23.81
C MET A 121 -5.34 19.20 24.84
N TRP A 122 -4.67 18.51 25.78
CA TRP A 122 -5.33 17.80 26.87
C TRP A 122 -5.95 18.73 27.90
N ALA A 123 -5.31 19.87 28.14
CA ALA A 123 -5.87 20.90 29.03
C ALA A 123 -7.08 21.61 28.43
N LYS A 124 -7.04 21.89 27.12
CA LYS A 124 -8.10 22.62 26.40
C LYS A 124 -9.27 21.74 25.97
N TYR A 125 -9.00 20.51 25.55
CA TYR A 125 -9.98 19.61 24.94
C TYR A 125 -9.91 18.19 25.53
N PRO A 126 -10.04 18.00 26.85
CA PRO A 126 -9.83 16.70 27.48
C PRO A 126 -10.78 15.62 26.94
N ARG A 127 -12.05 15.95 26.74
CA ARG A 127 -13.05 15.02 26.20
C ARG A 127 -12.66 14.47 24.82
N GLN A 128 -12.18 15.31 23.92
CA GLN A 128 -11.75 14.90 22.59
C GLN A 128 -10.50 14.03 22.64
N MET A 129 -9.56 14.35 23.52
CA MET A 129 -8.34 13.57 23.73
C MET A 129 -8.67 12.18 24.32
N LEU A 130 -9.52 12.12 25.33
CA LEU A 130 -9.99 10.86 25.91
C LEU A 130 -10.75 10.02 24.88
N ARG A 131 -11.65 10.65 24.09
CA ARG A 131 -12.39 9.97 23.02
C ARG A 131 -11.44 9.37 21.99
N SER A 132 -10.45 10.11 21.52
CA SER A 132 -9.48 9.65 20.55
C SER A 132 -8.72 8.41 21.03
N ARG A 133 -8.29 8.40 22.30
CA ARG A 133 -7.60 7.26 22.92
C ARG A 133 -8.51 6.03 23.01
N VAL A 134 -9.75 6.19 23.46
CA VAL A 134 -10.73 5.09 23.54
C VAL A 134 -10.99 4.48 22.16
N VAL A 135 -11.20 5.33 21.14
CA VAL A 135 -11.44 4.88 19.76
C VAL A 135 -10.24 4.12 19.22
N SER A 136 -9.04 4.70 19.32
CA SER A 136 -7.82 4.08 18.79
C SER A 136 -7.53 2.73 19.46
N GLU A 137 -7.58 2.66 20.79
CA GLU A 137 -7.29 1.43 21.54
C GLU A 137 -8.36 0.37 21.30
N GLY A 138 -9.65 0.74 21.33
CA GLY A 138 -10.75 -0.19 21.15
C GLY A 138 -10.75 -0.82 19.75
N ILE A 139 -10.61 -0.01 18.72
CA ILE A 139 -10.59 -0.49 17.34
C ILE A 139 -9.35 -1.36 17.09
N ARG A 140 -8.18 -0.92 17.56
CA ARG A 140 -6.93 -1.69 17.41
C ARG A 140 -6.99 -3.05 18.10
N THR A 141 -7.72 -3.13 19.22
CA THR A 141 -7.90 -4.38 19.95
C THR A 141 -8.84 -5.35 19.24
N VAL A 142 -9.97 -4.84 18.72
CA VAL A 142 -11.04 -5.70 18.15
C VAL A 142 -10.89 -5.90 16.66
N PHE A 143 -10.44 -4.89 15.92
CA PHE A 143 -10.30 -4.93 14.46
C PHE A 143 -9.11 -4.08 13.98
N PRO A 144 -7.87 -4.58 14.16
CA PRO A 144 -6.66 -3.84 13.82
C PRO A 144 -6.54 -3.46 12.35
N GLY A 145 -7.23 -4.17 11.45
CA GLY A 145 -7.27 -3.85 10.02
C GLY A 145 -7.77 -2.44 9.70
N ALA A 146 -8.66 -1.87 10.52
CA ALA A 146 -9.14 -0.50 10.31
C ALA A 146 -8.08 0.57 10.60
N THR A 147 -7.02 0.23 11.31
CA THR A 147 -5.94 1.18 11.67
C THR A 147 -4.83 1.25 10.63
N SER A 148 -4.76 0.27 9.71
CA SER A 148 -3.70 0.16 8.69
C SER A 148 -2.28 0.21 9.29
N GLY A 149 -2.12 -0.25 10.53
CA GLY A 149 -0.86 -0.18 11.28
C GLY A 149 -0.45 1.23 11.71
N MET A 150 -1.29 2.24 11.51
CA MET A 150 -0.98 3.62 11.85
C MET A 150 -1.47 4.01 13.24
N TYR A 151 -0.80 4.97 13.84
CA TYR A 151 -1.19 5.59 15.10
C TYR A 151 -2.18 6.74 14.87
N VAL A 152 -2.89 7.15 15.92
CA VAL A 152 -3.66 8.41 15.85
C VAL A 152 -2.72 9.61 16.08
N PRO A 153 -3.10 10.81 15.58
CA PRO A 153 -2.29 12.02 15.72
C PRO A 153 -1.85 12.31 17.16
N GLU A 154 -2.70 11.99 18.14
CA GLU A 154 -2.46 12.21 19.54
C GLU A 154 -1.43 11.24 20.17
N GLU A 155 -1.12 10.14 19.50
CA GLU A 155 -0.13 9.13 19.94
C GLU A 155 1.27 9.41 19.40
N VAL A 156 1.37 10.00 18.21
CA VAL A 156 2.65 10.20 17.52
C VAL A 156 3.65 11.05 18.31
N PRO A 157 3.26 12.15 18.99
CA PRO A 157 4.19 12.95 19.78
C PRO A 157 4.82 12.22 20.97
N ASP A 158 4.25 11.06 21.37
CA ASP A 158 4.74 10.24 22.48
C ASP A 158 5.80 9.23 22.03
N MET A 159 5.98 9.08 20.74
CA MET A 159 6.95 8.14 20.18
C MET A 159 8.34 8.76 20.12
N PRO A 160 9.42 7.96 20.35
CA PRO A 160 10.76 8.44 20.10
C PRO A 160 10.87 8.93 18.66
N GLU A 161 11.63 10.04 18.47
CA GLU A 161 11.86 10.54 17.10
C GLU A 161 12.32 9.39 16.20
N PRO A 162 11.86 9.37 14.92
CA PRO A 162 12.38 8.41 13.98
C PRO A 162 13.89 8.63 13.97
N ARG A 163 14.67 7.68 14.47
CA ARG A 163 16.07 7.65 14.08
C ARG A 163 16.03 7.67 12.57
N ALA A 164 16.58 8.72 11.97
CA ALA A 164 16.99 8.68 10.60
C ALA A 164 17.93 7.47 10.52
N ALA A 165 17.34 6.30 10.24
CA ALA A 165 18.11 5.25 9.66
C ALA A 165 18.62 5.90 8.39
N ALA A 166 19.90 6.22 8.38
CA ALA A 166 20.64 6.32 7.15
C ALA A 166 20.59 4.92 6.51
N SER A 167 19.40 4.54 6.11
CA SER A 167 19.19 3.58 5.07
C SER A 167 19.69 4.31 3.86
N GLU A 168 21.01 4.19 3.59
CA GLU A 168 21.39 4.08 2.21
C GLU A 168 20.42 3.04 1.66
N VAL A 169 19.36 3.50 1.03
CA VAL A 169 18.61 2.69 0.08
C VAL A 169 19.66 2.40 -0.97
N ARG A 170 20.38 1.29 -0.79
CA ARG A 170 21.04 0.65 -1.91
C ARG A 170 19.87 0.30 -2.81
N VAL A 171 19.59 1.19 -3.76
CA VAL A 171 18.95 0.80 -4.99
C VAL A 171 19.82 -0.37 -5.44
N ILE A 172 19.30 -1.59 -5.23
CA ILE A 172 19.84 -2.74 -5.92
C ILE A 172 19.46 -2.42 -7.35
N GLU A 173 20.35 -1.71 -8.03
CA GLU A 173 20.34 -1.62 -9.46
C GLU A 173 20.37 -3.08 -9.88
N GLN A 174 19.20 -3.60 -10.29
CA GLN A 174 19.16 -4.93 -10.85
C GLN A 174 20.19 -4.89 -11.94
N ALA A 175 21.26 -5.68 -11.75
CA ALA A 175 22.24 -5.87 -12.81
C ALA A 175 21.43 -6.15 -14.07
N PRO A 176 21.70 -5.46 -15.18
CA PRO A 176 20.96 -5.68 -16.42
C PRO A 176 20.92 -7.18 -16.65
N GLU A 177 19.73 -7.74 -16.81
CA GLU A 177 19.61 -9.17 -17.13
C GLU A 177 20.50 -9.42 -18.34
N PRO A 178 21.35 -10.44 -18.31
CA PRO A 178 22.23 -10.73 -19.43
C PRO A 178 21.34 -10.88 -20.67
N THR A 179 21.49 -9.95 -21.59
CA THR A 179 20.73 -9.92 -22.84
C THR A 179 21.63 -10.47 -23.93
N MET A 180 21.12 -11.46 -24.67
CA MET A 180 21.75 -11.94 -25.88
C MET A 180 21.82 -10.79 -26.91
N PRO A 181 22.96 -10.63 -27.66
CA PRO A 181 22.99 -9.67 -28.76
C PRO A 181 21.83 -9.90 -29.73
N GLU A 182 21.20 -8.82 -30.18
CA GLU A 182 20.02 -8.92 -31.06
C GLU A 182 20.32 -9.64 -32.36
N ASP A 183 21.56 -9.49 -32.88
CA ASP A 183 22.02 -10.21 -34.10
C ASP A 183 22.05 -11.71 -33.85
N ASP A 184 22.51 -12.17 -32.70
CA ASP A 184 22.54 -13.59 -32.33
C ASP A 184 21.14 -14.16 -32.18
N LEU A 185 20.24 -13.40 -31.53
CA LEU A 185 18.84 -13.78 -31.40
C LEU A 185 18.17 -13.86 -32.78
N GLN A 186 18.41 -12.89 -33.66
CA GLN A 186 17.84 -12.89 -35.00
C GLN A 186 18.34 -14.09 -35.80
N ALA A 187 19.63 -14.44 -35.73
CA ALA A 187 20.19 -15.62 -36.39
C ALA A 187 19.49 -16.92 -35.93
N LEU A 188 19.15 -17.03 -34.64
CA LEU A 188 18.42 -18.20 -34.13
C LEU A 188 16.99 -18.26 -34.66
N LEU A 189 16.28 -17.11 -34.74
CA LEU A 189 14.94 -17.03 -35.30
C LEU A 189 14.93 -17.36 -36.80
N ASP A 190 15.89 -16.86 -37.54
CA ASP A 190 16.04 -17.13 -38.96
C ASP A 190 16.32 -18.62 -39.21
N GLY A 191 17.15 -19.26 -38.36
CA GLY A 191 17.40 -20.68 -38.38
C GLY A 191 16.15 -21.54 -38.22
N ILE A 192 15.22 -21.13 -37.32
CA ILE A 192 13.92 -21.79 -37.13
C ILE A 192 13.05 -21.60 -38.38
N SER A 193 13.03 -20.39 -38.94
CA SER A 193 12.24 -20.05 -40.14
C SER A 193 12.71 -20.76 -41.41
N ALA A 194 13.97 -21.14 -41.47
CA ALA A 194 14.55 -21.87 -42.62
C ALA A 194 14.14 -23.35 -42.68
N CYS A 195 13.65 -23.92 -41.60
CA CYS A 195 13.17 -25.30 -41.53
C CYS A 195 11.85 -25.46 -42.29
N ARG A 196 11.72 -26.57 -43.04
CA ARG A 196 10.56 -26.81 -43.92
C ARG A 196 9.67 -27.98 -43.47
N ASP A 197 10.01 -28.61 -42.37
CA ASP A 197 9.26 -29.72 -41.79
C ASP A 197 9.07 -29.52 -40.30
N GLU A 198 8.06 -30.21 -39.73
CA GLU A 198 7.65 -30.05 -38.32
C GLU A 198 8.78 -30.46 -37.36
N ASP A 199 9.49 -31.50 -37.67
CA ASP A 199 10.57 -32.03 -36.80
C ASP A 199 11.76 -31.08 -36.78
N GLY A 200 12.15 -30.52 -37.92
CA GLY A 200 13.21 -29.53 -38.03
C GLY A 200 12.88 -28.26 -37.26
N ILE A 201 11.63 -27.72 -37.34
CA ILE A 201 11.20 -26.55 -36.58
C ILE A 201 11.25 -26.82 -35.08
N LYS A 202 10.79 -27.99 -34.63
CA LYS A 202 10.84 -28.36 -33.20
C LYS A 202 12.25 -28.49 -32.68
N GLN A 203 13.12 -29.11 -33.45
CA GLN A 203 14.52 -29.30 -33.08
C GLN A 203 15.27 -27.97 -33.03
N ALA A 204 15.19 -27.16 -34.07
CA ALA A 204 15.83 -25.85 -34.14
C ALA A 204 15.30 -24.91 -32.99
N GLY A 205 14.00 -24.95 -32.72
CA GLY A 205 13.41 -24.21 -31.60
C GLY A 205 13.89 -24.69 -30.24
N THR A 206 14.15 -25.99 -30.07
CA THR A 206 14.69 -26.56 -28.83
C THR A 206 16.13 -26.13 -28.61
N ASP A 207 16.96 -26.19 -29.65
CA ASP A 207 18.36 -25.82 -29.61
C ASP A 207 18.51 -24.31 -29.35
N ALA A 208 17.71 -23.47 -30.02
CA ALA A 208 17.69 -22.02 -29.80
C ALA A 208 17.29 -21.66 -28.36
N ARG A 209 16.28 -22.35 -27.80
CA ARG A 209 15.87 -22.15 -26.38
C ARG A 209 16.98 -22.57 -25.42
N ALA A 210 17.75 -23.60 -25.73
CA ALA A 210 18.89 -24.02 -24.91
C ALA A 210 19.96 -22.93 -24.86
N VAL A 211 20.25 -22.27 -26.00
CA VAL A 211 21.20 -21.15 -26.08
C VAL A 211 20.71 -19.97 -25.24
N ALA A 212 19.47 -19.55 -25.42
CA ALA A 212 18.89 -18.44 -24.63
C ALA A 212 18.89 -18.75 -23.13
N LYS A 213 18.59 -19.99 -22.72
CA LYS A 213 18.65 -20.45 -21.35
C LYS A 213 20.06 -20.42 -20.78
N ALA A 214 21.06 -20.82 -21.55
CA ALA A 214 22.46 -20.78 -21.15
C ALA A 214 22.97 -19.33 -20.99
N ALA A 215 22.46 -18.40 -21.81
CA ALA A 215 22.72 -16.97 -21.70
C ALA A 215 21.97 -16.31 -20.53
N GLY A 216 21.02 -16.99 -19.89
CA GLY A 216 20.19 -16.44 -18.83
C GLY A 216 19.13 -15.45 -19.31
N ASP A 217 18.95 -15.31 -20.64
CA ASP A 217 18.03 -14.34 -21.23
C ASP A 217 16.60 -14.90 -21.35
N ARG A 218 15.74 -14.50 -20.40
CA ARG A 218 14.33 -14.90 -20.38
C ARG A 218 13.50 -14.28 -21.50
N ALA A 219 13.87 -13.07 -21.94
CA ALA A 219 13.15 -12.38 -23.00
C ALA A 219 13.42 -13.05 -24.34
N ALA A 220 14.69 -13.39 -24.64
CA ALA A 220 15.06 -14.15 -25.81
C ALA A 220 14.41 -15.54 -25.83
N TYR A 221 14.41 -16.25 -24.69
CA TYR A 221 13.74 -17.54 -24.56
C TYR A 221 12.24 -17.48 -24.91
N LYS A 222 11.55 -16.44 -24.45
CA LYS A 222 10.13 -16.22 -24.76
C LYS A 222 9.91 -15.94 -26.24
N ARG A 223 10.69 -15.04 -26.86
CA ARG A 223 10.62 -14.71 -28.29
C ARG A 223 10.85 -15.94 -29.17
N ILE A 224 11.85 -16.76 -28.85
CA ILE A 224 12.15 -18.02 -29.56
C ILE A 224 10.95 -18.99 -29.45
N SER A 225 10.36 -19.11 -28.27
CA SER A 225 9.21 -20.01 -28.06
C SER A 225 8.00 -19.57 -28.88
N GLU A 226 7.67 -18.28 -28.88
CA GLU A 226 6.58 -17.70 -29.66
C GLU A 226 6.81 -17.86 -31.18
N HIS A 227 8.04 -17.62 -31.63
CA HIS A 227 8.41 -17.79 -33.03
C HIS A 227 8.36 -19.25 -33.50
N THR A 228 8.82 -20.19 -32.68
CA THR A 228 8.70 -21.63 -32.96
C THR A 228 7.23 -22.05 -33.15
N MET A 229 6.34 -21.59 -32.26
CA MET A 229 4.91 -21.86 -32.38
C MET A 229 4.32 -21.27 -33.66
N TYR A 230 4.69 -20.02 -33.98
CA TYR A 230 4.26 -19.36 -35.21
C TYR A 230 4.66 -20.15 -36.46
N CYS A 231 5.93 -20.62 -36.56
CA CYS A 231 6.39 -21.42 -37.71
C CYS A 231 5.65 -22.77 -37.82
N LEU A 232 5.36 -23.43 -36.69
CA LEU A 232 4.58 -24.68 -36.67
C LEU A 232 3.13 -24.47 -37.14
N ASP A 233 2.50 -23.39 -36.71
CA ASP A 233 1.13 -23.10 -37.12
C ASP A 233 1.05 -22.66 -38.59
N ALA A 234 2.07 -21.92 -39.09
CA ALA A 234 2.16 -21.56 -40.50
C ALA A 234 2.33 -22.79 -41.41
N LEU A 235 3.06 -23.79 -40.95
CA LEU A 235 3.25 -25.04 -41.69
C LEU A 235 1.94 -25.83 -41.87
N LYS A 236 1.10 -25.88 -40.79
CA LYS A 236 -0.22 -26.57 -40.83
C LYS A 236 -1.25 -25.87 -41.73
N VAL A 237 -1.07 -24.60 -41.99
CA VAL A 237 -1.99 -23.84 -42.90
C VAL A 237 -1.60 -24.00 -44.35
N ALA A 238 -0.34 -24.42 -44.62
CA ALA A 238 0.22 -24.62 -45.98
C ALA A 238 -0.02 -26.03 -46.53
N GLU A 239 -0.46 -26.98 -45.69
CA GLU A 239 -0.92 -28.34 -46.07
C GLU A 239 -2.46 -28.34 -46.29
#